data_7cc8bded36fe74e746cbe8ad53cb35b2
#
_entry.id   7cc8bded36fe74e746cbe8ad53cb35b2
#
_cell.length_a   1.000
_cell.length_b   1.000
_cell.length_c   1.000
_cell.angle_alpha   90.00
_cell.angle_beta   90.00
_cell.angle_gamma   90.00
#
_symmetry.space_group_name_H-M   'P 1'
#
loop_
_entity.id
_entity.type
_entity.pdbx_description
1 polymer ?
#
loop_
_entity_poly.entity_id
_entity_poly.type
_entity_poly.pdbx_seq_one_letter_code
_entity_poly.pdbx_strand_id
1 'polypeptide(L)'
;MKYESVGSFLEQVAQRNPGQPEFLQAVTEVMESLWPFIEKHPRYADHGLLERLVEPERIVMFRVSWVDDHGTVQVNRGYRIQHSMAIGPYKGGLRFHPSVNLSVLKFLAFEQTFKNALTTLPMGGGKGGSDFDPKGKSPAEIMRFCQAFASELFRHVGADTDVPAGDIGVGGREVGFIAGMVKKLSNRADCVFTGKGLSFGGSLIRPEATGYGTVYFADEMLKTRGRSFDGLRVSVSGSGNVAQYAVEKAMQLGAKVITVSDSSGTIIDEDGFTPEKLAILMDVKNHHYGRVSDYAQRTGVKFEAGVRPWHVKVDVALPCATQNELDENDAATLIKNGVLCVAEGANMPSTIEAAKAFEAAGVLYAPGKASNAGGVATSGLEMSQNAMRLSWTAEEVDNRLLMIMQGIHAACLKYGKRADGSVSYIDGANVAGFVKVADAMLAQGVI
;
A
#
# COMPACT_ATOMS: atom_id res chain seq x y z
N MET A 1 17.02 29.08 -2.12
CA MET A 1 16.96 27.72 -2.71
C MET A 1 17.89 27.62 -3.90
N LYS A 2 18.49 26.46 -4.16
CA LYS A 2 19.33 26.22 -5.36
C LYS A 2 18.52 26.28 -6.66
N TYR A 3 17.23 25.95 -6.60
CA TYR A 3 16.30 25.94 -7.74
C TYR A 3 15.33 27.11 -7.65
N GLU A 4 15.07 27.73 -8.79
CA GLU A 4 14.14 28.89 -8.90
C GLU A 4 12.67 28.45 -8.87
N SER A 5 12.40 27.18 -9.28
CA SER A 5 11.05 26.62 -9.31
C SER A 5 11.08 25.10 -9.21
N VAL A 6 9.93 24.49 -8.94
CA VAL A 6 9.77 23.02 -9.02
C VAL A 6 10.10 22.52 -10.43
N GLY A 7 9.76 23.27 -11.49
CA GLY A 7 10.08 22.90 -12.87
C GLY A 7 11.58 22.76 -13.12
N SER A 8 12.40 23.73 -12.66
CA SER A 8 13.86 23.65 -12.83
C SER A 8 14.49 22.48 -12.06
N PHE A 9 13.92 22.09 -10.92
CA PHE A 9 14.33 20.89 -10.20
C PHE A 9 13.96 19.62 -10.98
N LEU A 10 12.72 19.53 -11.47
CA LEU A 10 12.23 18.37 -12.21
C LEU A 10 12.96 18.15 -13.54
N GLU A 11 13.36 19.23 -14.24
CA GLU A 11 14.20 19.14 -15.43
C GLU A 11 15.55 18.46 -15.11
N GLN A 12 16.18 18.80 -14.01
CA GLN A 12 17.44 18.17 -13.59
C GLN A 12 17.21 16.68 -13.24
N VAL A 13 16.12 16.35 -12.56
CA VAL A 13 15.78 14.95 -12.27
C VAL A 13 15.57 14.17 -13.57
N ALA A 14 14.85 14.75 -14.54
CA ALA A 14 14.59 14.12 -15.83
C ALA A 14 15.89 13.85 -16.63
N GLN A 15 16.81 14.80 -16.64
CA GLN A 15 18.12 14.65 -17.30
C GLN A 15 18.95 13.49 -16.72
N ARG A 16 18.84 13.25 -15.41
CA ARG A 16 19.55 12.14 -14.72
C ARG A 16 18.87 10.79 -14.88
N ASN A 17 17.60 10.75 -15.27
CA ASN A 17 16.79 9.55 -15.34
C ASN A 17 16.14 9.31 -16.71
N PRO A 18 16.93 9.26 -17.80
CA PRO A 18 16.41 9.05 -19.14
C PRO A 18 15.71 7.69 -19.24
N GLY A 19 14.56 7.65 -19.91
CA GLY A 19 13.82 6.41 -20.14
C GLY A 19 13.12 5.83 -18.89
N GLN A 20 12.86 6.65 -17.86
CA GLN A 20 12.19 6.24 -16.62
C GLN A 20 10.89 7.02 -16.38
N PRO A 21 9.87 6.88 -17.25
CA PRO A 21 8.67 7.72 -17.22
C PRO A 21 7.84 7.53 -15.93
N GLU A 22 7.69 6.32 -15.42
CA GLU A 22 6.91 6.05 -14.21
C GLU A 22 7.57 6.68 -12.97
N PHE A 23 8.90 6.63 -12.91
CA PHE A 23 9.63 7.27 -11.82
C PHE A 23 9.52 8.80 -11.89
N LEU A 24 9.69 9.37 -13.08
CA LEU A 24 9.59 10.83 -13.28
C LEU A 24 8.19 11.35 -12.96
N GLN A 25 7.14 10.61 -13.34
CA GLN A 25 5.77 10.96 -12.98
C GLN A 25 5.59 11.00 -11.45
N ALA A 26 6.00 9.96 -10.74
CA ALA A 26 5.86 9.91 -9.29
C ALA A 26 6.63 11.03 -8.57
N VAL A 27 7.85 11.33 -9.03
CA VAL A 27 8.63 12.45 -8.48
C VAL A 27 7.94 13.77 -8.75
N THR A 28 7.39 13.98 -9.95
CA THR A 28 6.66 15.21 -10.32
C THR A 28 5.46 15.40 -9.39
N GLU A 29 4.59 14.42 -9.26
CA GLU A 29 3.39 14.50 -8.42
C GLU A 29 3.71 14.82 -6.95
N VAL A 30 4.73 14.15 -6.39
CA VAL A 30 5.14 14.38 -5.01
C VAL A 30 5.78 15.77 -4.84
N MET A 31 6.68 16.15 -5.72
CA MET A 31 7.41 17.43 -5.60
C MET A 31 6.52 18.63 -5.85
N GLU A 32 5.59 18.58 -6.78
CA GLU A 32 4.58 19.64 -6.97
C GLU A 32 3.72 19.85 -5.73
N SER A 33 3.33 18.77 -5.07
CA SER A 33 2.57 18.81 -3.81
C SER A 33 3.40 19.36 -2.63
N LEU A 34 4.71 19.09 -2.59
CA LEU A 34 5.61 19.50 -1.50
C LEU A 34 6.16 20.91 -1.69
N TRP A 35 6.26 21.40 -2.91
CA TRP A 35 6.97 22.63 -3.22
C TRP A 35 6.46 23.86 -2.45
N PRO A 36 5.14 24.12 -2.33
CA PRO A 36 4.62 25.23 -1.54
C PRO A 36 4.98 25.17 -0.05
N PHE A 37 5.18 23.95 0.48
CA PHE A 37 5.64 23.74 1.85
C PHE A 37 7.14 24.02 1.98
N ILE A 38 7.96 23.57 1.03
CA ILE A 38 9.42 23.76 1.02
C ILE A 38 9.75 25.26 0.89
N GLU A 39 9.04 26.01 0.06
CA GLU A 39 9.23 27.47 -0.07
C GLU A 39 9.02 28.21 1.26
N LYS A 40 8.06 27.76 2.06
CA LYS A 40 7.80 28.31 3.40
C LYS A 40 8.80 27.82 4.45
N HIS A 41 9.56 26.76 4.17
CA HIS A 41 10.50 26.13 5.09
C HIS A 41 11.86 25.90 4.41
N PRO A 42 12.66 26.99 4.16
CA PRO A 42 13.87 26.91 3.34
C PRO A 42 14.92 25.89 3.81
N ARG A 43 14.91 25.53 5.09
CA ARG A 43 15.83 24.51 5.65
C ARG A 43 15.77 23.17 4.91
N TYR A 44 14.64 22.84 4.28
CA TYR A 44 14.47 21.61 3.50
C TYR A 44 15.05 21.69 2.09
N ALA A 45 15.51 22.86 1.65
CA ALA A 45 16.21 23.03 0.38
C ALA A 45 17.75 23.04 0.54
N ASP A 46 18.26 22.92 1.77
CA ASP A 46 19.68 22.96 2.06
C ASP A 46 20.34 21.59 1.96
N HIS A 47 21.67 21.56 1.92
CA HIS A 47 22.50 20.36 1.95
C HIS A 47 22.21 19.34 0.85
N GLY A 48 21.67 19.76 -0.29
CA GLY A 48 21.28 18.87 -1.39
C GLY A 48 20.20 17.87 -0.99
N LEU A 49 19.35 18.21 -0.02
CA LEU A 49 18.34 17.33 0.54
C LEU A 49 17.37 16.83 -0.54
N LEU A 50 16.91 17.71 -1.42
CA LEU A 50 15.92 17.37 -2.46
C LEU A 50 16.52 16.40 -3.48
N GLU A 51 17.77 16.64 -3.90
CA GLU A 51 18.48 15.75 -4.81
C GLU A 51 18.72 14.37 -4.19
N ARG A 52 19.11 14.30 -2.90
CA ARG A 52 19.31 13.06 -2.16
C ARG A 52 18.00 12.33 -1.92
N LEU A 53 16.90 13.05 -1.75
CA LEU A 53 15.58 12.48 -1.52
C LEU A 53 15.05 11.70 -2.72
N VAL A 54 15.34 12.18 -3.94
CA VAL A 54 14.88 11.54 -5.18
C VAL A 54 15.88 10.53 -5.74
N GLU A 55 17.11 10.50 -5.24
CA GLU A 55 18.12 9.54 -5.69
C GLU A 55 18.17 8.33 -4.75
N PRO A 56 17.96 7.09 -5.23
CA PRO A 56 18.12 5.91 -4.40
C PRO A 56 19.55 5.78 -3.85
N GLU A 57 19.69 5.36 -2.59
CA GLU A 57 21.01 5.13 -2.01
C GLU A 57 21.76 4.00 -2.73
N ARG A 58 21.04 2.95 -3.17
CA ARG A 58 21.59 1.82 -3.93
C ARG A 58 20.58 1.21 -4.86
N ILE A 59 21.06 0.75 -6.00
CA ILE A 59 20.31 -0.08 -6.95
C ILE A 59 21.11 -1.34 -7.20
N VAL A 60 20.53 -2.48 -6.89
CA VAL A 60 21.11 -3.79 -7.19
C VAL A 60 20.30 -4.43 -8.30
N MET A 61 20.95 -4.77 -9.41
CA MET A 61 20.37 -5.51 -10.53
C MET A 61 21.18 -6.77 -10.75
N PHE A 62 20.53 -7.91 -10.90
CA PHE A 62 21.17 -9.20 -11.05
C PHE A 62 20.42 -10.11 -12.01
N ARG A 63 21.14 -11.08 -12.57
CA ARG A 63 20.58 -12.13 -13.40
C ARG A 63 20.02 -13.25 -12.53
N VAL A 64 18.84 -13.74 -12.86
CA VAL A 64 18.22 -14.91 -12.24
C VAL A 64 18.09 -16.01 -13.28
N SER A 65 18.95 -17.02 -13.20
CA SER A 65 18.90 -18.21 -14.06
C SER A 65 18.25 -19.37 -13.32
N TRP A 66 17.27 -20.00 -13.93
CA TRP A 66 16.55 -21.12 -13.34
C TRP A 66 16.11 -22.12 -14.43
N VAL A 67 15.67 -23.32 -14.03
CA VAL A 67 15.27 -24.38 -14.97
C VAL A 67 13.76 -24.62 -14.81
N ASP A 68 13.03 -24.62 -15.93
CA ASP A 68 11.59 -24.93 -15.95
C ASP A 68 11.32 -26.43 -15.84
N ASP A 69 10.03 -26.81 -15.85
CA ASP A 69 9.63 -28.22 -15.76
C ASP A 69 9.99 -29.04 -16.99
N HIS A 70 10.35 -28.40 -18.10
CA HIS A 70 10.81 -29.07 -19.33
C HIS A 70 12.34 -29.23 -19.40
N GLY A 71 13.06 -28.79 -18.35
CA GLY A 71 14.52 -28.81 -18.32
C GLY A 71 15.18 -27.67 -19.10
N THR A 72 14.40 -26.67 -19.54
CA THR A 72 14.92 -25.51 -20.27
C THR A 72 15.40 -24.43 -19.31
N VAL A 73 16.59 -23.86 -19.60
CA VAL A 73 17.13 -22.76 -18.83
C VAL A 73 16.38 -21.47 -19.17
N GLN A 74 15.83 -20.85 -18.15
CA GLN A 74 15.16 -19.55 -18.20
C GLN A 74 16.05 -18.48 -17.56
N VAL A 75 15.97 -17.24 -18.06
CA VAL A 75 16.75 -16.11 -17.55
C VAL A 75 15.86 -14.90 -17.35
N ASN A 76 15.81 -14.41 -16.13
CA ASN A 76 15.08 -13.21 -15.74
C ASN A 76 16.03 -12.17 -15.15
N ARG A 77 15.55 -10.92 -15.02
CA ARG A 77 16.23 -9.86 -14.27
C ARG A 77 15.63 -9.75 -12.88
N GLY A 78 16.51 -9.70 -11.89
CA GLY A 78 16.14 -9.39 -10.51
C GLY A 78 16.62 -7.99 -10.14
N TYR A 79 15.88 -7.32 -9.27
CA TYR A 79 16.17 -5.97 -8.80
C TYR A 79 15.91 -5.83 -7.31
N ARG A 80 16.73 -4.99 -6.65
CA ARG A 80 16.42 -4.42 -5.34
C ARG A 80 16.83 -2.95 -5.32
N ILE A 81 15.87 -2.07 -5.11
CA ILE A 81 16.06 -0.64 -4.95
C ILE A 81 16.05 -0.34 -3.46
N GLN A 82 17.18 0.04 -2.92
CA GLN A 82 17.38 0.52 -1.56
C GLN A 82 17.33 2.04 -1.61
N HIS A 83 16.12 2.60 -1.39
CA HIS A 83 15.89 4.01 -1.68
C HIS A 83 16.36 4.92 -0.57
N SER A 84 15.94 4.69 0.66
CA SER A 84 16.32 5.52 1.80
C SER A 84 16.36 4.71 3.09
N MET A 85 17.45 4.83 3.84
CA MET A 85 17.65 4.26 5.18
C MET A 85 17.53 5.33 6.28
N ALA A 86 17.12 6.55 5.96
CA ALA A 86 17.14 7.68 6.89
C ALA A 86 16.40 7.44 8.21
N ILE A 87 15.32 6.66 8.20
CA ILE A 87 14.53 6.35 9.40
C ILE A 87 14.57 4.90 9.86
N GLY A 88 15.29 4.03 9.18
CA GLY A 88 15.40 2.61 9.51
C GLY A 88 15.76 1.75 8.33
N PRO A 89 15.79 0.41 8.49
CA PRO A 89 16.12 -0.50 7.40
C PRO A 89 15.25 -0.29 6.18
N TYR A 90 15.81 -0.48 4.99
CA TYR A 90 15.00 -0.44 3.77
C TYR A 90 13.85 -1.42 3.87
N LYS A 91 12.65 -0.98 3.55
CA LYS A 91 11.44 -1.79 3.68
C LYS A 91 10.52 -1.62 2.48
N GLY A 92 10.11 -2.73 1.91
CA GLY A 92 9.13 -2.75 0.82
C GLY A 92 9.07 -4.08 0.09
N GLY A 93 7.99 -4.31 -0.65
CA GLY A 93 7.67 -5.58 -1.27
C GLY A 93 8.56 -5.98 -2.44
N LEU A 94 8.49 -7.26 -2.79
CA LEU A 94 8.99 -7.83 -4.03
C LEU A 94 7.81 -8.05 -4.98
N ARG A 95 7.95 -7.64 -6.25
CA ARG A 95 6.95 -7.82 -7.29
C ARG A 95 7.46 -8.78 -8.35
N PHE A 96 6.70 -9.84 -8.67
CA PHE A 96 6.97 -10.71 -9.81
C PHE A 96 5.88 -10.50 -10.86
N HIS A 97 6.25 -9.79 -11.93
CA HIS A 97 5.34 -9.47 -13.02
C HIS A 97 6.14 -9.07 -14.27
N PRO A 98 5.68 -9.42 -15.49
CA PRO A 98 6.39 -9.07 -16.73
C PRO A 98 6.67 -7.57 -16.94
N SER A 99 5.85 -6.71 -16.34
CA SER A 99 6.03 -5.25 -16.44
C SER A 99 7.12 -4.69 -15.53
N VAL A 100 7.74 -5.52 -14.68
CA VAL A 100 8.79 -5.05 -13.77
C VAL A 100 10.02 -4.60 -14.53
N ASN A 101 10.39 -3.35 -14.32
CA ASN A 101 11.60 -2.73 -14.83
C ASN A 101 12.16 -1.74 -13.78
N LEU A 102 13.29 -1.12 -14.10
CA LEU A 102 13.95 -0.20 -13.19
C LEU A 102 13.10 1.02 -12.84
N SER A 103 12.42 1.62 -13.82
CA SER A 103 11.58 2.80 -13.64
C SER A 103 10.41 2.51 -12.67
N VAL A 104 9.70 1.41 -12.91
CA VAL A 104 8.61 0.94 -12.05
C VAL A 104 9.07 0.72 -10.61
N LEU A 105 10.21 0.06 -10.41
CA LEU A 105 10.69 -0.23 -9.06
C LEU A 105 11.26 1.01 -8.36
N LYS A 106 11.87 1.94 -9.08
CA LYS A 106 12.32 3.23 -8.51
C LYS A 106 11.13 4.06 -8.02
N PHE A 107 10.08 4.20 -8.83
CA PHE A 107 8.90 4.94 -8.38
C PHE A 107 8.27 4.31 -7.14
N LEU A 108 8.11 2.99 -7.16
CA LEU A 108 7.53 2.27 -6.02
C LEU A 108 8.38 2.39 -4.74
N ALA A 109 9.71 2.40 -4.86
CA ALA A 109 10.62 2.56 -3.73
C ALA A 109 10.59 4.01 -3.17
N PHE A 110 10.52 5.00 -4.06
CA PHE A 110 10.37 6.40 -3.70
C PHE A 110 9.09 6.65 -2.91
N GLU A 111 7.94 6.23 -3.43
CA GLU A 111 6.66 6.37 -2.73
C GLU A 111 6.60 5.57 -1.42
N GLN A 112 7.21 4.37 -1.41
CA GLN A 112 7.28 3.53 -0.22
C GLN A 112 8.00 4.21 0.93
N THR A 113 9.01 5.04 0.66
CA THR A 113 9.74 5.81 1.66
C THR A 113 8.79 6.72 2.46
N PHE A 114 7.93 7.47 1.79
CA PHE A 114 6.95 8.35 2.46
C PHE A 114 5.85 7.57 3.16
N LYS A 115 5.35 6.51 2.53
CA LYS A 115 4.33 5.65 3.12
C LYS A 115 4.81 5.01 4.43
N ASN A 116 6.04 4.49 4.46
CA ASN A 116 6.63 3.92 5.67
C ASN A 116 6.84 4.98 6.75
N ALA A 117 7.27 6.17 6.36
CA ALA A 117 7.47 7.30 7.27
C ALA A 117 6.19 7.67 8.03
N LEU A 118 5.03 7.60 7.37
CA LEU A 118 3.73 7.88 8.00
C LEU A 118 3.40 6.95 9.16
N THR A 119 3.85 5.69 9.12
CA THR A 119 3.55 4.70 10.17
C THR A 119 4.21 5.02 11.51
N THR A 120 5.12 5.98 11.56
CA THR A 120 5.99 6.31 12.70
C THR A 120 7.00 5.22 13.10
N LEU A 121 6.88 4.02 12.55
CA LEU A 121 7.80 2.92 12.79
C LEU A 121 9.17 3.16 12.12
N PRO A 122 10.26 2.60 12.66
CA PRO A 122 11.61 2.79 12.12
C PRO A 122 11.84 1.93 10.87
N MET A 123 11.26 2.36 9.76
CA MET A 123 11.35 1.68 8.46
C MET A 123 11.68 2.69 7.36
N GLY A 124 12.76 2.45 6.66
CA GLY A 124 13.13 3.16 5.44
C GLY A 124 12.31 2.75 4.23
N GLY A 125 12.75 3.12 3.05
CA GLY A 125 12.08 2.81 1.78
C GLY A 125 12.90 1.90 0.89
N GLY A 126 12.25 0.89 0.33
CA GLY A 126 12.85 0.00 -0.67
C GLY A 126 11.80 -0.73 -1.48
N LYS A 127 12.21 -1.25 -2.62
CA LYS A 127 11.36 -2.08 -3.48
C LYS A 127 12.22 -3.03 -4.31
N GLY A 128 11.66 -4.17 -4.67
CA GLY A 128 12.36 -5.11 -5.52
C GLY A 128 11.42 -5.94 -6.36
N GLY A 129 11.99 -6.86 -7.12
CA GLY A 129 11.20 -7.77 -7.93
C GLY A 129 11.93 -8.30 -9.15
N SER A 130 11.16 -8.89 -10.03
CA SER A 130 11.64 -9.49 -11.28
C SER A 130 10.57 -9.41 -12.37
N ASP A 131 11.00 -9.43 -13.61
CA ASP A 131 10.17 -9.59 -14.81
C ASP A 131 9.60 -11.03 -14.96
N PHE A 132 9.79 -11.89 -13.97
CA PHE A 132 9.24 -13.24 -13.92
C PHE A 132 7.70 -13.18 -13.82
N ASP A 133 7.02 -13.96 -14.66
CA ASP A 133 5.56 -14.14 -14.58
C ASP A 133 5.24 -15.47 -13.85
N PRO A 134 4.66 -15.42 -12.64
CA PRO A 134 4.28 -16.62 -11.91
C PRO A 134 3.00 -17.28 -12.46
N LYS A 135 2.23 -16.59 -13.33
CA LYS A 135 1.00 -17.15 -13.88
C LYS A 135 1.28 -18.35 -14.77
N GLY A 136 0.54 -19.42 -14.54
CA GLY A 136 0.68 -20.67 -15.32
C GLY A 136 1.94 -21.48 -14.99
N LYS A 137 2.75 -21.07 -14.02
CA LYS A 137 3.91 -21.81 -13.55
C LYS A 137 3.51 -22.83 -12.49
N SER A 138 4.18 -24.00 -12.49
CA SER A 138 3.99 -25.00 -11.45
C SER A 138 4.53 -24.51 -10.09
N PRO A 139 4.05 -25.04 -8.97
CA PRO A 139 4.64 -24.74 -7.66
C PRO A 139 6.14 -25.04 -7.60
N ALA A 140 6.61 -26.07 -8.30
CA ALA A 140 8.02 -26.44 -8.37
C ALA A 140 8.86 -25.42 -9.16
N GLU A 141 8.35 -24.90 -10.27
CA GLU A 141 8.97 -23.82 -11.03
C GLU A 141 9.08 -22.55 -10.21
N ILE A 142 7.99 -22.16 -9.54
CA ILE A 142 7.98 -20.97 -8.67
C ILE A 142 8.99 -21.11 -7.54
N MET A 143 9.10 -22.29 -6.92
CA MET A 143 10.08 -22.57 -5.87
C MET A 143 11.51 -22.42 -6.42
N ARG A 144 11.83 -23.03 -7.56
CA ARG A 144 13.15 -22.94 -8.19
C ARG A 144 13.52 -21.50 -8.54
N PHE A 145 12.56 -20.76 -9.12
CA PHE A 145 12.75 -19.34 -9.39
C PHE A 145 13.03 -18.54 -8.11
N CYS A 146 12.21 -18.69 -7.08
CA CYS A 146 12.39 -18.02 -5.79
C CYS A 146 13.75 -18.33 -5.16
N GLN A 147 14.20 -19.57 -5.23
CA GLN A 147 15.52 -19.97 -4.72
C GLN A 147 16.67 -19.36 -5.52
N ALA A 148 16.56 -19.33 -6.86
CA ALA A 148 17.53 -18.68 -7.73
C ALA A 148 17.58 -17.15 -7.48
N PHE A 149 16.43 -16.49 -7.34
CA PHE A 149 16.32 -15.09 -6.99
C PHE A 149 16.95 -14.80 -5.61
N ALA A 150 16.67 -15.63 -4.62
CA ALA A 150 17.19 -15.51 -3.27
C ALA A 150 18.72 -15.69 -3.22
N SER A 151 19.30 -16.52 -4.09
CA SER A 151 20.76 -16.76 -4.13
C SER A 151 21.57 -15.53 -4.51
N GLU A 152 20.96 -14.58 -5.19
CA GLU A 152 21.56 -13.27 -5.48
C GLU A 152 21.17 -12.22 -4.43
N LEU A 153 19.91 -12.20 -4.04
CA LEU A 153 19.36 -11.18 -3.12
C LEU A 153 19.96 -11.26 -1.71
N PHE A 154 20.30 -12.46 -1.20
CA PHE A 154 20.65 -12.67 0.20
C PHE A 154 21.84 -11.83 0.68
N ARG A 155 22.74 -11.42 -0.21
CA ARG A 155 23.90 -10.58 0.11
C ARG A 155 23.53 -9.14 0.44
N HIS A 156 22.30 -8.72 0.11
CA HIS A 156 21.86 -7.32 0.15
C HIS A 156 20.73 -7.09 1.14
N VAL A 157 20.24 -8.14 1.80
CA VAL A 157 19.12 -8.09 2.76
C VAL A 157 19.56 -8.54 4.14
N GLY A 158 18.85 -8.09 5.15
CA GLY A 158 19.13 -8.40 6.54
C GLY A 158 18.12 -7.71 7.47
N ALA A 159 17.96 -8.22 8.69
CA ALA A 159 16.97 -7.71 9.65
C ALA A 159 17.16 -6.21 9.95
N ASP A 160 18.42 -5.75 9.99
CA ASP A 160 18.79 -4.36 10.29
C ASP A 160 19.25 -3.57 9.04
N THR A 161 19.22 -4.19 7.87
CA THR A 161 19.66 -3.56 6.63
C THR A 161 18.49 -3.35 5.67
N ASP A 162 17.84 -4.44 5.26
CA ASP A 162 16.79 -4.43 4.24
C ASP A 162 15.84 -5.60 4.46
N VAL A 163 14.57 -5.30 4.69
CA VAL A 163 13.53 -6.27 5.02
C VAL A 163 12.44 -6.28 3.93
N PRO A 164 12.56 -7.15 2.92
CA PRO A 164 11.53 -7.28 1.88
C PRO A 164 10.22 -7.87 2.42
N ALA A 165 9.17 -7.72 1.61
CA ALA A 165 7.83 -8.29 1.85
C ALA A 165 7.24 -8.80 0.53
N GLY A 166 6.00 -9.28 0.55
CA GLY A 166 5.22 -9.59 -0.65
C GLY A 166 4.66 -8.34 -1.34
N ASP A 167 4.34 -8.50 -2.61
CA ASP A 167 3.63 -7.56 -3.49
C ASP A 167 2.99 -8.37 -4.63
N ILE A 168 2.59 -7.75 -5.74
CA ILE A 168 2.00 -8.46 -6.89
C ILE A 168 2.88 -9.64 -7.30
N GLY A 169 2.29 -10.82 -7.40
CA GLY A 169 2.97 -12.06 -7.79
C GLY A 169 3.86 -12.69 -6.69
N VAL A 170 3.90 -12.09 -5.49
CA VAL A 170 4.66 -12.58 -4.34
C VAL A 170 3.76 -12.61 -3.12
N GLY A 171 3.20 -13.76 -2.82
CA GLY A 171 2.41 -14.03 -1.64
C GLY A 171 3.21 -14.73 -0.53
N GLY A 172 2.49 -15.26 0.48
CA GLY A 172 3.12 -15.97 1.60
C GLY A 172 3.93 -17.19 1.18
N ARG A 173 3.53 -17.88 0.09
CA ARG A 173 4.26 -19.01 -0.48
C ARG A 173 5.63 -18.60 -1.01
N GLU A 174 5.67 -17.58 -1.86
CA GLU A 174 6.91 -17.04 -2.45
C GLU A 174 7.82 -16.47 -1.36
N VAL A 175 7.26 -15.71 -0.42
CA VAL A 175 7.99 -15.22 0.75
C VAL A 175 8.61 -16.38 1.53
N GLY A 176 7.87 -17.47 1.72
CA GLY A 176 8.37 -18.68 2.40
C GLY A 176 9.56 -19.31 1.67
N PHE A 177 9.48 -19.48 0.34
CA PHE A 177 10.56 -20.04 -0.46
C PHE A 177 11.82 -19.18 -0.43
N ILE A 178 11.67 -17.85 -0.58
CA ILE A 178 12.78 -16.91 -0.55
C ILE A 178 13.41 -16.84 0.85
N ALA A 179 12.60 -16.69 1.90
CA ALA A 179 13.07 -16.63 3.29
C ALA A 179 13.80 -17.91 3.71
N GLY A 180 13.29 -19.09 3.32
CA GLY A 180 13.94 -20.38 3.58
C GLY A 180 15.32 -20.46 2.92
N MET A 181 15.44 -20.00 1.67
CA MET A 181 16.72 -20.02 0.96
C MET A 181 17.72 -19.01 1.52
N VAL A 182 17.27 -17.79 1.85
CA VAL A 182 18.13 -16.78 2.51
C VAL A 182 18.64 -17.29 3.85
N LYS A 183 17.78 -17.90 4.69
CA LYS A 183 18.19 -18.53 5.94
C LYS A 183 19.27 -19.60 5.73
N LYS A 184 19.09 -20.45 4.73
CA LYS A 184 20.08 -21.49 4.39
C LYS A 184 21.43 -20.92 3.98
N LEU A 185 21.43 -19.89 3.12
CA LEU A 185 22.66 -19.29 2.58
C LEU A 185 23.40 -18.46 3.62
N SER A 186 22.69 -17.69 4.44
CA SER A 186 23.28 -16.86 5.49
C SER A 186 23.65 -17.64 6.74
N ASN A 187 23.14 -18.86 6.93
CA ASN A 187 23.23 -19.64 8.15
C ASN A 187 22.74 -18.87 9.40
N ARG A 188 21.68 -18.06 9.21
CA ARG A 188 21.09 -17.23 10.26
C ARG A 188 19.58 -17.39 10.27
N ALA A 189 18.98 -17.44 11.46
CA ALA A 189 17.54 -17.41 11.66
C ALA A 189 17.04 -15.96 11.84
N ASP A 190 17.60 -15.04 11.07
CA ASP A 190 17.19 -13.64 11.08
C ASP A 190 15.80 -13.46 10.46
N CYS A 191 15.10 -12.46 10.92
CA CYS A 191 13.76 -12.11 10.43
C CYS A 191 13.87 -11.12 9.29
N VAL A 192 14.38 -11.57 8.16
CA VAL A 192 14.69 -10.73 7.00
C VAL A 192 13.46 -10.37 6.17
N PHE A 193 12.36 -11.11 6.29
CA PHE A 193 11.13 -10.89 5.50
C PHE A 193 9.93 -10.64 6.40
N THR A 194 8.93 -9.94 5.87
CA THR A 194 7.59 -9.85 6.47
C THR A 194 6.52 -10.41 5.55
N GLY A 195 5.36 -10.75 6.10
CA GLY A 195 4.34 -11.54 5.41
C GLY A 195 4.67 -13.03 5.43
N LYS A 196 5.47 -13.46 6.39
CA LYS A 196 5.80 -14.87 6.62
C LYS A 196 4.59 -15.65 7.14
N GLY A 197 4.61 -16.96 6.98
CA GLY A 197 3.68 -17.86 7.65
C GLY A 197 3.85 -17.81 9.18
N LEU A 198 2.76 -18.02 9.92
CA LEU A 198 2.76 -18.00 11.39
C LEU A 198 3.74 -19.00 11.99
N SER A 199 3.97 -20.13 11.32
CA SER A 199 4.90 -21.20 11.78
C SER A 199 6.38 -20.78 11.79
N PHE A 200 6.74 -19.65 11.17
CA PHE A 200 8.13 -19.20 11.08
C PHE A 200 8.29 -17.67 11.22
N GLY A 201 7.52 -17.09 12.11
CA GLY A 201 7.69 -15.69 12.54
C GLY A 201 6.78 -14.68 11.89
N GLY A 202 5.69 -15.12 11.25
CA GLY A 202 4.62 -14.24 10.76
C GLY A 202 3.82 -13.62 11.90
N SER A 203 3.12 -12.53 11.61
CA SER A 203 2.25 -11.83 12.56
C SER A 203 0.78 -12.16 12.32
N LEU A 204 0.02 -12.33 13.39
CA LEU A 204 -1.43 -12.25 13.35
C LEU A 204 -1.88 -10.86 12.84
N ILE A 205 -3.10 -10.76 12.37
CA ILE A 205 -3.69 -9.52 11.80
C ILE A 205 -2.99 -9.05 10.51
N ARG A 206 -1.96 -9.73 10.00
CA ARG A 206 -1.30 -9.29 8.75
C ARG A 206 -2.22 -9.37 7.53
N PRO A 207 -3.00 -10.43 7.32
CA PRO A 207 -4.00 -10.48 6.24
C PRO A 207 -5.06 -9.38 6.34
N GLU A 208 -5.53 -9.09 7.54
CA GLU A 208 -6.60 -8.15 7.86
C GLU A 208 -6.14 -6.68 7.74
N ALA A 209 -4.88 -6.44 8.01
CA ALA A 209 -4.32 -5.13 8.35
C ALA A 209 -4.61 -4.01 7.36
N THR A 210 -4.61 -4.29 6.05
CA THR A 210 -4.87 -3.25 5.05
C THR A 210 -6.33 -2.80 5.09
N GLY A 211 -7.26 -3.75 5.11
CA GLY A 211 -8.70 -3.46 5.22
C GLY A 211 -9.04 -2.80 6.54
N TYR A 212 -8.55 -3.34 7.65
CA TYR A 212 -8.74 -2.78 8.99
C TYR A 212 -8.20 -1.36 9.09
N GLY A 213 -6.97 -1.13 8.62
CA GLY A 213 -6.34 0.19 8.62
C GLY A 213 -7.13 1.22 7.83
N THR A 214 -7.67 0.82 6.66
CA THR A 214 -8.51 1.70 5.83
C THR A 214 -9.76 2.15 6.59
N VAL A 215 -10.42 1.23 7.27
CA VAL A 215 -11.62 1.54 8.06
C VAL A 215 -11.27 2.38 9.29
N TYR A 216 -10.20 2.08 10.02
CA TYR A 216 -9.75 2.90 11.14
C TYR A 216 -9.42 4.33 10.73
N PHE A 217 -8.73 4.51 9.60
CA PHE A 217 -8.44 5.84 9.09
C PHE A 217 -9.71 6.61 8.72
N ALA A 218 -10.65 5.96 8.02
CA ALA A 218 -11.94 6.55 7.67
C ALA A 218 -12.78 6.92 8.90
N ASP A 219 -12.75 6.10 9.96
CA ASP A 219 -13.43 6.39 11.21
C ASP A 219 -12.86 7.63 11.91
N GLU A 220 -11.54 7.77 11.94
CA GLU A 220 -10.89 9.00 12.45
C GLU A 220 -11.28 10.23 11.62
N MET A 221 -11.40 10.10 10.28
CA MET A 221 -11.89 11.20 9.43
C MET A 221 -13.34 11.57 9.77
N LEU A 222 -14.24 10.59 9.94
CA LEU A 222 -15.63 10.81 10.32
C LEU A 222 -15.73 11.50 11.68
N LYS A 223 -14.88 11.13 12.65
CA LYS A 223 -14.83 11.77 13.98
C LYS A 223 -14.53 13.27 13.91
N THR A 224 -13.80 13.76 12.90
CA THR A 224 -13.58 15.20 12.69
C THR A 224 -14.88 15.97 12.44
N ARG A 225 -15.95 15.27 12.06
CA ARG A 225 -17.31 15.80 11.84
C ARG A 225 -18.32 15.31 12.86
N GLY A 226 -17.88 14.76 13.99
CA GLY A 226 -18.75 14.23 15.04
C GLY A 226 -19.55 13.00 14.61
N ARG A 227 -19.04 12.23 13.63
CA ARG A 227 -19.66 11.00 13.11
C ARG A 227 -18.78 9.80 13.41
N SER A 228 -19.32 8.61 13.25
CA SER A 228 -18.61 7.32 13.29
C SER A 228 -19.22 6.39 12.26
N PHE A 229 -18.66 5.19 12.08
CA PHE A 229 -19.26 4.18 11.19
C PHE A 229 -20.64 3.68 11.66
N ASP A 230 -20.99 3.84 12.93
CA ASP A 230 -22.23 3.31 13.50
C ASP A 230 -23.47 3.81 12.74
N GLY A 231 -24.26 2.89 12.21
CA GLY A 231 -25.45 3.14 11.42
C GLY A 231 -25.22 3.66 10.00
N LEU A 232 -23.98 3.91 9.57
CA LEU A 232 -23.72 4.41 8.22
C LEU A 232 -23.77 3.29 7.16
N ARG A 233 -24.22 3.67 5.98
CA ARG A 233 -24.23 2.82 4.78
C ARG A 233 -22.87 2.90 4.09
N VAL A 234 -22.27 1.74 3.81
CA VAL A 234 -20.93 1.64 3.24
C VAL A 234 -20.93 0.88 1.93
N SER A 235 -20.28 1.44 0.90
CA SER A 235 -19.96 0.76 -0.34
C SER A 235 -18.50 0.33 -0.34
N VAL A 236 -18.24 -0.94 -0.63
CA VAL A 236 -16.89 -1.48 -0.81
C VAL A 236 -16.77 -1.99 -2.24
N SER A 237 -15.72 -1.61 -2.96
CA SER A 237 -15.34 -2.26 -4.20
C SER A 237 -14.32 -3.36 -3.97
N GLY A 238 -14.24 -4.30 -4.89
CA GLY A 238 -13.41 -5.47 -4.72
C GLY A 238 -14.08 -6.57 -3.89
N SER A 239 -13.48 -7.75 -3.93
CA SER A 239 -13.87 -8.92 -3.15
C SER A 239 -12.64 -9.75 -2.73
N GLY A 240 -11.46 -9.16 -2.88
CA GLY A 240 -10.19 -9.73 -2.44
C GLY A 240 -9.92 -9.44 -0.96
N ASN A 241 -8.69 -9.71 -0.54
CA ASN A 241 -8.28 -9.63 0.85
C ASN A 241 -8.61 -8.27 1.51
N VAL A 242 -8.24 -7.17 0.87
CA VAL A 242 -8.48 -5.82 1.41
C VAL A 242 -9.98 -5.54 1.58
N ALA A 243 -10.78 -5.87 0.57
CA ALA A 243 -12.22 -5.66 0.61
C ALA A 243 -12.90 -6.52 1.67
N GLN A 244 -12.57 -7.81 1.78
CA GLN A 244 -13.15 -8.72 2.77
C GLN A 244 -12.95 -8.21 4.19
N TYR A 245 -11.74 -7.78 4.52
CA TYR A 245 -11.43 -7.27 5.86
C TYR A 245 -11.88 -5.82 6.08
N ALA A 246 -12.03 -5.00 5.04
CA ALA A 246 -12.71 -3.71 5.16
C ALA A 246 -14.20 -3.91 5.50
N VAL A 247 -14.88 -4.87 4.85
CA VAL A 247 -16.27 -5.26 5.19
C VAL A 247 -16.35 -5.72 6.63
N GLU A 248 -15.47 -6.62 7.07
CA GLU A 248 -15.47 -7.16 8.42
C GLU A 248 -15.31 -6.05 9.47
N LYS A 249 -14.30 -5.19 9.32
CA LYS A 249 -14.05 -4.13 10.30
C LYS A 249 -15.14 -3.07 10.29
N ALA A 250 -15.68 -2.69 9.13
CA ALA A 250 -16.78 -1.74 9.05
C ALA A 250 -18.03 -2.26 9.79
N MET A 251 -18.36 -3.55 9.62
CA MET A 251 -19.45 -4.19 10.39
C MET A 251 -19.16 -4.20 11.89
N GLN A 252 -17.92 -4.49 12.32
CA GLN A 252 -17.53 -4.45 13.72
C GLN A 252 -17.71 -3.06 14.34
N LEU A 253 -17.59 -1.99 13.55
CA LEU A 253 -17.83 -0.60 13.98
C LEU A 253 -19.30 -0.17 13.82
N GLY A 254 -20.21 -1.09 13.54
CA GLY A 254 -21.66 -0.83 13.47
C GLY A 254 -22.17 -0.35 12.11
N ALA A 255 -21.35 -0.37 11.07
CA ALA A 255 -21.78 0.03 9.74
C ALA A 255 -22.61 -1.04 9.03
N LYS A 256 -23.47 -0.57 8.12
CA LYS A 256 -24.22 -1.39 7.18
C LYS A 256 -23.50 -1.43 5.83
N VAL A 257 -22.71 -2.48 5.58
CA VAL A 257 -22.02 -2.64 4.30
C VAL A 257 -23.00 -3.17 3.27
N ILE A 258 -23.17 -2.42 2.17
CA ILE A 258 -24.22 -2.67 1.16
C ILE A 258 -23.66 -3.39 -0.07
N THR A 259 -22.39 -3.14 -0.45
CA THR A 259 -21.85 -3.66 -1.71
C THR A 259 -20.51 -4.34 -1.51
N VAL A 260 -20.23 -5.32 -2.37
CA VAL A 260 -18.90 -5.76 -2.79
C VAL A 260 -18.92 -6.01 -4.29
N SER A 261 -17.76 -5.94 -4.94
CA SER A 261 -17.68 -6.07 -6.40
C SER A 261 -16.44 -6.85 -6.84
N ASP A 262 -16.44 -7.30 -8.08
CA ASP A 262 -15.24 -7.74 -8.80
C ASP A 262 -15.39 -7.48 -10.30
N SER A 263 -14.52 -8.05 -11.13
CA SER A 263 -14.58 -7.86 -12.59
C SER A 263 -15.85 -8.44 -13.24
N SER A 264 -16.66 -9.25 -12.53
CA SER A 264 -17.95 -9.72 -13.04
C SER A 264 -19.09 -8.73 -12.80
N GLY A 265 -18.97 -7.84 -11.81
CA GLY A 265 -19.98 -6.85 -11.46
C GLY A 265 -20.05 -6.55 -9.98
N THR A 266 -21.19 -6.07 -9.52
CA THR A 266 -21.44 -5.64 -8.15
C THR A 266 -22.64 -6.40 -7.56
N ILE A 267 -22.49 -6.89 -6.33
CA ILE A 267 -23.63 -7.31 -5.51
C ILE A 267 -24.11 -6.15 -4.65
N ILE A 268 -25.42 -6.04 -4.48
CA ILE A 268 -26.09 -4.99 -3.70
C ILE A 268 -27.01 -5.68 -2.69
N ASP A 269 -26.66 -5.60 -1.42
CA ASP A 269 -27.41 -6.18 -0.32
C ASP A 269 -27.97 -5.04 0.55
N GLU A 270 -29.21 -4.67 0.30
CA GLU A 270 -29.88 -3.57 1.02
C GLU A 270 -30.08 -3.89 2.51
N ASP A 271 -30.08 -5.16 2.90
CA ASP A 271 -30.12 -5.57 4.32
C ASP A 271 -28.75 -5.49 4.99
N GLY A 272 -27.70 -5.38 4.19
CA GLY A 272 -26.30 -5.32 4.61
C GLY A 272 -25.66 -6.68 4.84
N PHE A 273 -24.35 -6.68 4.84
CA PHE A 273 -23.56 -7.85 5.17
C PHE A 273 -23.70 -8.22 6.65
N THR A 274 -23.63 -9.52 6.93
CA THR A 274 -23.50 -10.11 8.27
C THR A 274 -22.24 -10.99 8.30
N PRO A 275 -21.75 -11.41 9.47
CA PRO A 275 -20.63 -12.34 9.55
C PRO A 275 -20.84 -13.62 8.73
N GLU A 276 -22.08 -14.17 8.71
CA GLU A 276 -22.42 -15.36 7.94
C GLU A 276 -22.35 -15.10 6.43
N LYS A 277 -22.88 -13.96 5.97
CA LYS A 277 -22.82 -13.55 4.57
C LYS A 277 -21.36 -13.33 4.11
N LEU A 278 -20.55 -12.71 4.97
CA LEU A 278 -19.13 -12.52 4.70
C LEU A 278 -18.39 -13.87 4.63
N ALA A 279 -18.70 -14.81 5.52
CA ALA A 279 -18.12 -16.15 5.47
C ALA A 279 -18.43 -16.88 4.15
N ILE A 280 -19.66 -16.74 3.62
CA ILE A 280 -20.02 -17.27 2.29
C ILE A 280 -19.20 -16.60 1.18
N LEU A 281 -19.01 -15.28 1.24
CA LEU A 281 -18.19 -14.55 0.27
C LEU A 281 -16.73 -15.03 0.32
N MET A 282 -16.17 -15.19 1.51
CA MET A 282 -14.80 -15.68 1.70
C MET A 282 -14.65 -17.12 1.18
N ASP A 283 -15.64 -17.98 1.40
CA ASP A 283 -15.64 -19.35 0.86
C ASP A 283 -15.61 -19.34 -0.67
N VAL A 284 -16.52 -18.56 -1.29
CA VAL A 284 -16.57 -18.42 -2.75
C VAL A 284 -15.24 -17.92 -3.31
N LYS A 285 -14.65 -16.89 -2.68
CA LYS A 285 -13.44 -16.23 -3.20
C LYS A 285 -12.16 -17.00 -2.91
N ASN A 286 -11.99 -17.50 -1.70
CA ASN A 286 -10.70 -17.98 -1.21
C ASN A 286 -10.54 -19.50 -1.38
N HIS A 287 -11.65 -20.27 -1.32
CA HIS A 287 -11.61 -21.71 -1.49
C HIS A 287 -12.03 -22.18 -2.89
N HIS A 288 -13.04 -21.53 -3.48
CA HIS A 288 -13.54 -21.91 -4.80
C HIS A 288 -13.01 -21.02 -5.94
N TYR A 289 -12.26 -19.94 -5.64
CA TYR A 289 -11.74 -19.00 -6.63
C TYR A 289 -12.81 -18.41 -7.56
N GLY A 290 -14.06 -18.36 -7.05
CA GLY A 290 -15.24 -17.91 -7.76
C GLY A 290 -15.34 -16.38 -7.88
N ARG A 291 -16.46 -15.92 -8.42
CA ARG A 291 -16.80 -14.51 -8.62
C ARG A 291 -17.91 -14.07 -7.66
N VAL A 292 -18.11 -12.75 -7.55
CA VAL A 292 -19.26 -12.24 -6.78
C VAL A 292 -20.61 -12.64 -7.42
N SER A 293 -20.65 -12.93 -8.72
CA SER A 293 -21.81 -13.54 -9.37
C SER A 293 -22.17 -14.91 -8.79
N ASP A 294 -21.17 -15.72 -8.42
CA ASP A 294 -21.41 -17.04 -7.81
C ASP A 294 -21.96 -16.90 -6.38
N TYR A 295 -21.48 -15.89 -5.65
CA TYR A 295 -22.05 -15.50 -4.36
C TYR A 295 -23.53 -15.12 -4.49
N ALA A 296 -23.84 -14.27 -5.49
CA ALA A 296 -25.22 -13.85 -5.75
C ALA A 296 -26.15 -15.03 -6.07
N GLN A 297 -25.65 -16.01 -6.84
CA GLN A 297 -26.41 -17.24 -7.13
C GLN A 297 -26.67 -18.06 -5.87
N ARG A 298 -25.71 -18.13 -4.93
CA ARG A 298 -25.88 -18.89 -3.68
C ARG A 298 -26.80 -18.21 -2.68
N THR A 299 -26.85 -16.89 -2.66
CA THR A 299 -27.53 -16.09 -1.62
C THR A 299 -28.83 -15.46 -2.09
N GLY A 300 -29.07 -15.38 -3.43
CA GLY A 300 -30.21 -14.69 -4.02
C GLY A 300 -30.15 -13.16 -3.92
N VAL A 301 -29.00 -12.58 -3.50
CA VAL A 301 -28.82 -11.13 -3.42
C VAL A 301 -28.79 -10.50 -4.81
N LYS A 302 -29.18 -9.23 -4.92
CA LYS A 302 -29.16 -8.49 -6.19
C LYS A 302 -27.74 -8.43 -6.76
N PHE A 303 -27.59 -8.74 -8.04
CA PHE A 303 -26.34 -8.67 -8.80
C PHE A 303 -26.50 -7.83 -10.05
N GLU A 304 -25.58 -6.91 -10.28
CA GLU A 304 -25.49 -6.08 -11.47
C GLU A 304 -24.21 -6.39 -12.25
N ALA A 305 -24.36 -7.04 -13.39
CA ALA A 305 -23.24 -7.50 -14.20
C ALA A 305 -22.46 -6.34 -14.84
N GLY A 306 -21.14 -6.37 -14.74
CA GLY A 306 -20.25 -5.38 -15.37
C GLY A 306 -20.33 -3.96 -14.80
N VAL A 307 -21.04 -3.75 -13.70
CA VAL A 307 -21.28 -2.43 -13.10
C VAL A 307 -20.42 -2.27 -11.83
N ARG A 308 -19.81 -1.10 -11.66
CA ARG A 308 -19.09 -0.70 -10.43
C ARG A 308 -20.06 -0.21 -9.37
N PRO A 309 -19.72 -0.24 -8.06
CA PRO A 309 -20.68 0.04 -6.98
C PRO A 309 -20.99 1.54 -6.77
N TRP A 310 -20.38 2.46 -7.47
CA TRP A 310 -20.37 3.89 -7.16
C TRP A 310 -21.69 4.63 -7.38
N HIS A 311 -22.65 4.00 -8.08
CA HIS A 311 -24.01 4.54 -8.25
C HIS A 311 -24.92 4.29 -7.03
N VAL A 312 -24.55 3.38 -6.15
CA VAL A 312 -25.33 3.04 -4.93
C VAL A 312 -25.20 4.17 -3.92
N LYS A 313 -26.35 4.62 -3.38
CA LYS A 313 -26.38 5.68 -2.36
C LYS A 313 -25.83 5.16 -1.04
N VAL A 314 -24.71 5.74 -0.60
CA VAL A 314 -24.00 5.38 0.64
C VAL A 314 -23.42 6.63 1.32
N ASP A 315 -23.09 6.49 2.59
CA ASP A 315 -22.43 7.54 3.37
C ASP A 315 -20.91 7.45 3.24
N VAL A 316 -20.36 6.24 3.10
CA VAL A 316 -18.92 5.99 3.00
C VAL A 316 -18.64 5.09 1.80
N ALA A 317 -17.62 5.43 1.01
CA ALA A 317 -17.10 4.61 -0.09
C ALA A 317 -15.67 4.18 0.19
N LEU A 318 -15.41 2.88 0.08
CA LEU A 318 -14.10 2.26 0.30
C LEU A 318 -13.63 1.57 -1.00
N PRO A 319 -12.88 2.27 -1.86
CA PRO A 319 -12.30 1.66 -3.06
C PRO A 319 -11.19 0.67 -2.69
N CYS A 320 -11.45 -0.64 -2.82
CA CYS A 320 -10.58 -1.71 -2.40
C CYS A 320 -10.22 -2.71 -3.50
N ALA A 321 -10.48 -2.39 -4.78
CA ALA A 321 -10.27 -3.31 -5.89
C ALA A 321 -8.95 -3.03 -6.63
N THR A 322 -8.98 -2.11 -7.59
CA THR A 322 -7.88 -1.90 -8.53
C THR A 322 -7.57 -0.43 -8.76
N GLN A 323 -6.39 -0.17 -9.33
CA GLN A 323 -5.99 1.16 -9.77
C GLN A 323 -6.98 1.75 -10.78
N ASN A 324 -7.29 3.06 -10.66
CA ASN A 324 -8.16 3.83 -11.55
C ASN A 324 -9.58 3.23 -11.71
N GLU A 325 -10.11 2.62 -10.67
CA GLU A 325 -11.46 2.07 -10.66
C GLU A 325 -12.56 3.10 -10.40
N LEU A 326 -12.21 4.29 -9.93
CA LEU A 326 -13.11 5.38 -9.59
C LEU A 326 -12.69 6.62 -10.37
N ASP A 327 -13.47 6.98 -11.38
CA ASP A 327 -13.21 8.12 -12.24
C ASP A 327 -14.01 9.37 -11.81
N GLU A 328 -13.88 10.47 -12.56
CA GLU A 328 -14.56 11.74 -12.28
C GLU A 328 -16.11 11.61 -12.32
N ASN A 329 -16.66 10.77 -13.20
CA ASN A 329 -18.10 10.56 -13.30
C ASN A 329 -18.61 9.77 -12.09
N ASP A 330 -17.86 8.76 -11.66
CA ASP A 330 -18.14 8.01 -10.45
C ASP A 330 -18.12 8.94 -9.23
N ALA A 331 -17.10 9.81 -9.13
CA ALA A 331 -16.99 10.80 -8.07
C ALA A 331 -18.18 11.78 -8.08
N ALA A 332 -18.56 12.31 -9.23
CA ALA A 332 -19.74 13.18 -9.35
C ALA A 332 -21.03 12.49 -8.89
N THR A 333 -21.16 11.19 -9.18
CA THR A 333 -22.31 10.38 -8.76
C THR A 333 -22.33 10.19 -7.25
N LEU A 334 -21.21 9.83 -6.64
CA LEU A 334 -21.07 9.69 -5.18
C LEU A 334 -21.36 11.01 -4.46
N ILE A 335 -20.82 12.13 -4.96
CA ILE A 335 -21.06 13.48 -4.42
C ILE A 335 -22.55 13.84 -4.49
N LYS A 336 -23.18 13.63 -5.64
CA LYS A 336 -24.62 13.87 -5.83
C LYS A 336 -25.47 13.02 -4.87
N ASN A 337 -25.03 11.80 -4.57
CA ASN A 337 -25.71 10.88 -3.65
C ASN A 337 -25.45 11.23 -2.18
N GLY A 338 -24.58 12.21 -1.88
CA GLY A 338 -24.32 12.73 -0.54
C GLY A 338 -23.27 11.93 0.24
N VAL A 339 -22.27 11.32 -0.43
CA VAL A 339 -21.18 10.62 0.23
C VAL A 339 -20.44 11.57 1.18
N LEU A 340 -20.14 11.12 2.39
CA LEU A 340 -19.42 11.90 3.42
C LEU A 340 -17.93 11.66 3.40
N CYS A 341 -17.53 10.42 3.15
CA CYS A 341 -16.14 9.98 3.25
C CYS A 341 -15.80 8.98 2.14
N VAL A 342 -14.63 9.16 1.54
CA VAL A 342 -14.01 8.20 0.59
C VAL A 342 -12.60 7.91 1.11
N ALA A 343 -12.31 6.64 1.42
CA ALA A 343 -10.99 6.22 1.89
C ALA A 343 -10.46 5.05 1.06
N GLU A 344 -9.32 5.24 0.45
CA GLU A 344 -8.73 4.28 -0.47
C GLU A 344 -8.09 3.08 0.23
N GLY A 345 -8.63 1.88 0.01
CA GLY A 345 -8.02 0.62 0.43
C GLY A 345 -7.04 0.05 -0.59
N ALA A 346 -7.30 0.26 -1.89
CA ALA A 346 -6.39 -0.09 -2.96
C ALA A 346 -5.29 0.98 -3.13
N ASN A 347 -4.30 0.70 -3.99
CA ASN A 347 -3.31 1.69 -4.38
C ASN A 347 -3.82 2.49 -5.58
N MET A 348 -3.96 3.80 -5.42
CA MET A 348 -4.44 4.75 -6.44
C MET A 348 -5.73 4.31 -7.15
N PRO A 349 -6.80 3.94 -6.44
CA PRO A 349 -8.04 3.51 -7.09
C PRO A 349 -8.81 4.68 -7.71
N SER A 350 -8.65 5.90 -7.20
CA SER A 350 -9.28 7.09 -7.76
C SER A 350 -8.34 7.79 -8.75
N THR A 351 -8.92 8.32 -9.83
CA THR A 351 -8.17 9.22 -10.72
C THR A 351 -7.89 10.56 -10.03
N ILE A 352 -6.92 11.32 -10.54
CA ILE A 352 -6.58 12.65 -10.00
C ILE A 352 -7.79 13.57 -10.06
N GLU A 353 -8.57 13.51 -11.15
CA GLU A 353 -9.78 14.30 -11.37
C GLU A 353 -10.85 13.96 -10.33
N ALA A 354 -11.05 12.67 -10.04
CA ALA A 354 -11.96 12.21 -8.99
C ALA A 354 -11.54 12.71 -7.61
N ALA A 355 -10.26 12.61 -7.26
CA ALA A 355 -9.72 13.10 -5.99
C ALA A 355 -9.95 14.61 -5.82
N LYS A 356 -9.66 15.40 -6.86
CA LYS A 356 -9.93 16.85 -6.88
C LYS A 356 -11.41 17.17 -6.75
N ALA A 357 -12.30 16.40 -7.40
CA ALA A 357 -13.73 16.59 -7.30
C ALA A 357 -14.24 16.35 -5.86
N PHE A 358 -13.76 15.31 -5.17
CA PHE A 358 -14.09 15.07 -3.77
C PHE A 358 -13.64 16.22 -2.86
N GLU A 359 -12.38 16.67 -3.00
CA GLU A 359 -11.88 17.80 -2.20
C GLU A 359 -12.69 19.10 -2.46
N ALA A 360 -12.98 19.41 -3.72
CA ALA A 360 -13.76 20.58 -4.10
C ALA A 360 -15.19 20.57 -3.55
N ALA A 361 -15.80 19.37 -3.49
CA ALA A 361 -17.13 19.18 -2.91
C ALA A 361 -17.12 19.12 -1.37
N GLY A 362 -15.95 19.21 -0.74
CA GLY A 362 -15.82 19.10 0.72
C GLY A 362 -16.06 17.68 1.26
N VAL A 363 -15.99 16.65 0.45
CA VAL A 363 -16.01 15.24 0.89
C VAL A 363 -14.70 14.93 1.60
N LEU A 364 -14.77 14.17 2.69
CA LEU A 364 -13.56 13.65 3.35
C LEU A 364 -12.91 12.61 2.43
N TYR A 365 -11.79 12.96 1.82
CA TYR A 365 -11.07 12.07 0.91
C TYR A 365 -9.69 11.71 1.44
N ALA A 366 -9.38 10.42 1.53
CA ALA A 366 -8.07 9.91 1.97
C ALA A 366 -7.35 9.14 0.86
N PRO A 367 -6.10 9.55 0.50
CA PRO A 367 -5.30 8.81 -0.47
C PRO A 367 -4.79 7.50 0.13
N GLY A 368 -4.63 6.48 -0.73
CA GLY A 368 -4.23 5.14 -0.32
C GLY A 368 -2.93 5.09 0.50
N LYS A 369 -1.94 5.95 0.19
CA LYS A 369 -0.68 5.99 0.95
C LYS A 369 -0.86 6.26 2.47
N ALA A 370 -1.96 6.92 2.86
CA ALA A 370 -2.32 7.14 4.26
C ALA A 370 -3.31 6.08 4.74
N SER A 371 -4.46 5.93 4.07
CA SER A 371 -5.56 5.07 4.54
C SER A 371 -5.22 3.57 4.47
N ASN A 372 -4.49 3.11 3.45
CA ASN A 372 -4.13 1.70 3.34
C ASN A 372 -2.76 1.33 3.97
N ALA A 373 -2.17 2.22 4.75
CA ALA A 373 -0.88 1.99 5.41
C ALA A 373 -0.90 0.88 6.47
N GLY A 374 -2.08 0.37 6.84
CA GLY A 374 -2.22 -0.71 7.82
C GLY A 374 -1.41 -1.96 7.49
N GLY A 375 -1.35 -2.35 6.22
CA GLY A 375 -0.56 -3.49 5.78
C GLY A 375 0.95 -3.35 6.07
N VAL A 376 1.54 -2.20 5.77
CA VAL A 376 2.95 -1.94 6.05
C VAL A 376 3.19 -1.67 7.53
N ALA A 377 2.23 -1.05 8.23
CA ALA A 377 2.29 -0.88 9.68
C ALA A 377 2.40 -2.23 10.39
N THR A 378 1.53 -3.18 10.06
CA THR A 378 1.59 -4.53 10.63
C THR A 378 2.85 -5.30 10.19
N SER A 379 3.39 -5.03 9.00
CA SER A 379 4.71 -5.55 8.64
C SER A 379 5.82 -5.02 9.56
N GLY A 380 5.78 -3.75 9.95
CA GLY A 380 6.70 -3.20 10.95
C GLY A 380 6.49 -3.80 12.35
N LEU A 381 5.24 -4.08 12.74
CA LEU A 381 4.94 -4.81 13.97
C LEU A 381 5.46 -6.26 13.92
N GLU A 382 5.40 -6.93 12.77
CA GLU A 382 6.03 -8.23 12.57
C GLU A 382 7.55 -8.17 12.77
N MET A 383 8.22 -7.13 12.22
CA MET A 383 9.65 -6.90 12.47
C MET A 383 9.94 -6.73 13.96
N SER A 384 9.12 -5.96 14.68
CA SER A 384 9.27 -5.74 16.12
C SER A 384 9.11 -7.03 16.92
N GLN A 385 8.10 -7.83 16.63
CA GLN A 385 7.89 -9.14 17.25
C GLN A 385 9.10 -10.07 17.01
N ASN A 386 9.59 -10.07 15.77
CA ASN A 386 10.74 -10.88 15.40
C ASN A 386 12.03 -10.44 16.10
N ALA A 387 12.28 -9.13 16.21
CA ALA A 387 13.46 -8.60 16.91
C ALA A 387 13.45 -8.98 18.41
N MET A 388 12.27 -8.96 19.02
CA MET A 388 12.09 -9.39 20.43
C MET A 388 12.04 -10.91 20.59
N ARG A 389 11.89 -11.67 19.51
CA ARG A 389 11.62 -13.13 19.49
C ARG A 389 10.36 -13.52 20.27
N LEU A 390 9.32 -12.68 20.14
CA LEU A 390 8.02 -12.88 20.76
C LEU A 390 6.93 -12.86 19.67
N SER A 391 5.79 -13.45 19.98
CA SER A 391 4.56 -13.32 19.21
C SER A 391 3.51 -12.62 20.04
N TRP A 392 2.85 -11.64 19.47
CA TRP A 392 1.72 -10.94 20.10
C TRP A 392 0.40 -11.61 19.73
N THR A 393 -0.59 -11.45 20.60
CA THR A 393 -1.97 -11.86 20.32
C THR A 393 -2.57 -11.01 19.19
N ALA A 394 -3.67 -11.48 18.59
CA ALA A 394 -4.39 -10.72 17.58
C ALA A 394 -4.86 -9.36 18.13
N GLU A 395 -5.33 -9.34 19.36
CA GLU A 395 -5.78 -8.11 20.05
C GLU A 395 -4.64 -7.11 20.25
N GLU A 396 -3.47 -7.57 20.69
CA GLU A 396 -2.29 -6.70 20.85
C GLU A 396 -1.86 -6.07 19.52
N VAL A 397 -1.87 -6.86 18.43
CA VAL A 397 -1.50 -6.36 17.10
C VAL A 397 -2.55 -5.39 16.57
N ASP A 398 -3.86 -5.70 16.71
CA ASP A 398 -4.95 -4.84 16.25
C ASP A 398 -4.98 -3.50 17.01
N ASN A 399 -4.79 -3.52 18.32
CA ASN A 399 -4.71 -2.30 19.13
C ASN A 399 -3.54 -1.41 18.71
N ARG A 400 -2.36 -1.99 18.42
CA ARG A 400 -1.21 -1.25 17.91
C ARG A 400 -1.46 -0.70 16.51
N LEU A 401 -2.12 -1.48 15.65
CA LEU A 401 -2.53 -1.03 14.31
C LEU A 401 -3.47 0.17 14.42
N LEU A 402 -4.49 0.11 15.27
CA LEU A 402 -5.39 1.25 15.52
C LEU A 402 -4.62 2.50 15.95
N MET A 403 -3.71 2.38 16.93
CA MET A 403 -2.89 3.51 17.40
C MET A 403 -2.03 4.10 16.27
N ILE A 404 -1.45 3.26 15.41
CA ILE A 404 -0.65 3.72 14.27
C ILE A 404 -1.55 4.48 13.27
N MET A 405 -2.73 3.95 12.93
CA MET A 405 -3.64 4.61 12.00
C MET A 405 -4.15 5.96 12.55
N GLN A 406 -4.40 6.06 13.85
CA GLN A 406 -4.70 7.32 14.53
C GLN A 406 -3.54 8.31 14.44
N GLY A 407 -2.32 7.83 14.63
CA GLY A 407 -1.11 8.64 14.48
C GLY A 407 -0.92 9.17 13.04
N ILE A 408 -1.16 8.34 12.04
CA ILE A 408 -1.12 8.75 10.62
C ILE A 408 -2.19 9.82 10.36
N HIS A 409 -3.41 9.60 10.82
CA HIS A 409 -4.50 10.57 10.65
C HIS A 409 -4.16 11.91 11.32
N ALA A 410 -3.67 11.91 12.56
CA ALA A 410 -3.26 13.12 13.27
C ALA A 410 -2.15 13.88 12.52
N ALA A 411 -1.18 13.17 11.94
CA ALA A 411 -0.12 13.76 11.13
C ALA A 411 -0.69 14.40 9.84
N CYS A 412 -1.61 13.72 9.17
CA CYS A 412 -2.29 14.26 7.99
C CYS A 412 -3.09 15.54 8.33
N LEU A 413 -3.81 15.56 9.45
CA LEU A 413 -4.51 16.75 9.93
C LEU A 413 -3.55 17.93 10.18
N LYS A 414 -2.43 17.64 10.87
CA LYS A 414 -1.43 18.68 11.22
C LYS A 414 -0.90 19.40 10.00
N TYR A 415 -0.59 18.68 8.92
CA TYR A 415 0.05 19.25 7.73
C TYR A 415 -0.91 19.53 6.57
N GLY A 416 -2.13 18.98 6.59
CA GLY A 416 -3.13 19.15 5.54
C GLY A 416 -4.18 20.24 5.82
N LYS A 417 -4.17 20.83 7.03
CA LYS A 417 -5.14 21.86 7.39
C LYS A 417 -4.88 23.15 6.60
N ARG A 418 -5.91 23.63 5.88
CA ARG A 418 -5.90 24.86 5.09
C ARG A 418 -6.39 26.06 5.89
N ALA A 419 -6.14 27.27 5.35
CA ALA A 419 -6.52 28.52 6.01
C ALA A 419 -8.05 28.69 6.18
N ASP A 420 -8.84 28.10 5.29
CA ASP A 420 -10.30 28.09 5.34
C ASP A 420 -10.88 27.06 6.33
N GLY A 421 -10.01 26.30 7.01
CA GLY A 421 -10.38 25.25 7.95
C GLY A 421 -10.63 23.88 7.31
N SER A 422 -10.63 23.77 5.99
CA SER A 422 -10.68 22.48 5.29
C SER A 422 -9.38 21.70 5.47
N VAL A 423 -9.43 20.39 5.18
CA VAL A 423 -8.27 19.49 5.29
C VAL A 423 -8.05 18.78 3.97
N SER A 424 -6.86 18.93 3.39
CA SER A 424 -6.38 18.06 2.32
C SER A 424 -5.58 16.92 2.92
N TYR A 425 -6.14 15.74 2.92
CA TYR A 425 -5.41 14.54 3.36
C TYR A 425 -4.32 14.11 2.38
N ILE A 426 -4.42 14.53 1.11
CA ILE A 426 -3.37 14.31 0.10
C ILE A 426 -2.12 15.12 0.48
N ASP A 427 -2.27 16.45 0.63
CA ASP A 427 -1.16 17.32 1.03
C ASP A 427 -0.63 16.94 2.41
N GLY A 428 -1.54 16.63 3.35
CA GLY A 428 -1.21 16.20 4.70
C GLY A 428 -0.33 14.94 4.72
N ALA A 429 -0.68 13.93 3.94
CA ALA A 429 0.09 12.69 3.85
C ALA A 429 1.47 12.92 3.21
N ASN A 430 1.52 13.68 2.11
CA ASN A 430 2.77 13.98 1.42
C ASN A 430 3.74 14.77 2.31
N VAL A 431 3.26 15.85 2.93
CA VAL A 431 4.08 16.70 3.80
C VAL A 431 4.49 15.97 5.08
N ALA A 432 3.60 15.22 5.73
CA ALA A 432 3.92 14.48 6.93
C ALA A 432 5.02 13.42 6.69
N GLY A 433 4.89 12.64 5.61
CA GLY A 433 5.91 11.67 5.21
C GLY A 433 7.25 12.34 4.89
N PHE A 434 7.21 13.42 4.10
CA PHE A 434 8.38 14.19 3.74
C PHE A 434 9.11 14.76 4.97
N VAL A 435 8.42 15.45 5.86
CA VAL A 435 9.02 16.10 7.04
C VAL A 435 9.76 15.08 7.89
N LYS A 436 9.20 13.91 8.12
CA LYS A 436 9.85 12.88 8.94
C LYS A 436 11.15 12.38 8.31
N VAL A 437 11.16 12.12 7.00
CA VAL A 437 12.36 11.69 6.27
C VAL A 437 13.39 12.81 6.21
N ALA A 438 12.95 14.02 5.84
CA ALA A 438 13.81 15.18 5.68
C ALA A 438 14.48 15.59 7.00
N ASP A 439 13.74 15.61 8.11
CA ASP A 439 14.30 15.92 9.44
C ASP A 439 15.36 14.90 9.85
N ALA A 440 15.13 13.60 9.59
CA ALA A 440 16.14 12.57 9.84
C ALA A 440 17.40 12.76 8.97
N MET A 441 17.23 13.05 7.67
CA MET A 441 18.34 13.31 6.75
C MET A 441 19.15 14.54 7.14
N LEU A 442 18.50 15.62 7.61
CA LEU A 442 19.17 16.82 8.09
C LEU A 442 19.92 16.57 9.39
N ALA A 443 19.32 15.82 10.32
CA ALA A 443 19.95 15.49 11.61
C ALA A 443 21.19 14.59 11.48
N GLN A 444 21.18 13.70 10.49
CA GLN A 444 22.30 12.77 10.19
C GLN A 444 23.41 13.42 9.34
N GLY A 445 23.15 14.57 8.74
CA GLY A 445 24.10 15.28 7.89
C GLY A 445 24.15 14.75 6.46
N VAL A 446 25.29 14.98 5.80
CA VAL A 446 25.55 14.51 4.43
C VAL A 446 26.35 13.22 4.50
N ILE A 447 25.64 12.12 4.34
CA ILE A 447 26.17 10.74 4.34
C ILE A 447 25.93 10.06 3.00
#